data_c55eb5ca727070e66d67fa9757c73eae
#
_entry.id   c55eb5ca727070e66d67fa9757c73eae
#
_cell.length_a   1.000
_cell.length_b   1.000
_cell.length_c   1.000
_cell.angle_alpha   90.00
_cell.angle_beta   90.00
_cell.angle_gamma   90.00
#
_symmetry.space_group_name_H-M   'P 1'
#
loop_
_entity.id
_entity.type
_entity.pdbx_description
1 polymer ?
#
loop_
_entity_poly.entity_id
_entity_poly.type
_entity_poly.pdbx_seq_one_letter_code
_entity_poly.pdbx_strand_id
1 'polypeptide(L)'
;VLPAEPEPPDPSLADLDTLAAYLTDGYWEDNGESRRAFDTAASNVITVDLDALTADGRQLARWAMEAWESVADIVFSEVSTGAMIEFDDNRSGAFASTRMSGGRITSASVNVDADWLQDYGSQFGGYAFQTYIHEIGHALGLGHQGFYDGGAVYGEDNLFINDSWQVSVMSYFSQRENTSEDATYASLVSAMGANILAIQELYGAAGAGSLTAGDTTYGSGHTLGDSWLGQFYSALNGTGYGETYDGSSVAQSIFDAGGYDTLNLSTDVWDQVIDLAPESFSNVVGATRSLFIARGTVIEAARAGSGDDTVLGNAAANALFGNDGNDTLEGKAGRDRLVGGAGEDTLRGGKGNDRLS
;
A
#
# COMPACT_ATOMS: atom_id res chain seq x y z
N VAL A 1 33.46 -15.48 -33.19
CA VAL A 1 32.29 -15.71 -32.35
C VAL A 1 32.60 -15.05 -31.01
N LEU A 2 31.94 -13.98 -30.67
CA LEU A 2 32.00 -13.41 -29.33
C LEU A 2 31.46 -14.46 -28.35
N PRO A 3 32.01 -14.62 -27.15
CA PRO A 3 31.39 -15.47 -26.15
C PRO A 3 29.96 -14.96 -25.92
N ALA A 4 29.01 -15.89 -25.79
CA ALA A 4 27.64 -15.53 -25.41
C ALA A 4 27.71 -14.73 -24.07
N GLU A 5 26.99 -13.64 -23.98
CA GLU A 5 26.81 -12.98 -22.70
C GLU A 5 26.26 -14.02 -21.71
N PRO A 6 26.69 -13.99 -20.45
CA PRO A 6 26.11 -14.88 -19.44
C PRO A 6 24.62 -14.65 -19.41
N GLU A 7 23.81 -15.70 -19.45
CA GLU A 7 22.38 -15.60 -19.23
C GLU A 7 22.17 -14.94 -17.87
N PRO A 8 21.19 -14.00 -17.76
CA PRO A 8 20.87 -13.44 -16.47
C PRO A 8 20.52 -14.58 -15.49
N PRO A 9 20.85 -14.45 -14.21
CA PRO A 9 20.50 -15.47 -13.23
C PRO A 9 18.96 -15.63 -13.20
N ASP A 10 18.50 -16.88 -13.05
CA ASP A 10 17.08 -17.16 -12.90
C ASP A 10 16.52 -16.31 -11.73
N PRO A 11 15.34 -15.68 -11.88
CA PRO A 11 14.73 -14.90 -10.82
C PRO A 11 14.58 -15.71 -9.53
N SER A 12 14.88 -15.12 -8.39
CA SER A 12 14.75 -15.76 -7.08
C SER A 12 13.61 -15.11 -6.27
N LEU A 13 13.01 -15.88 -5.37
CA LEU A 13 12.07 -15.30 -4.40
C LEU A 13 12.86 -14.41 -3.43
N ALA A 14 12.47 -13.16 -3.32
CA ALA A 14 13.08 -12.18 -2.43
C ALA A 14 12.20 -11.92 -1.18
N ASP A 15 12.83 -11.68 -0.03
CA ASP A 15 12.15 -11.14 1.13
C ASP A 15 11.89 -9.62 0.96
N LEU A 16 11.07 -9.07 1.84
CA LEU A 16 10.70 -7.65 1.76
C LEU A 16 11.90 -6.70 1.94
N ASP A 17 12.91 -7.09 2.72
CA ASP A 17 14.12 -6.27 2.93
C ASP A 17 14.94 -6.20 1.63
N THR A 18 15.09 -7.32 0.93
CA THR A 18 15.75 -7.37 -0.39
C THR A 18 15.00 -6.54 -1.42
N LEU A 19 13.67 -6.67 -1.47
CA LEU A 19 12.83 -5.88 -2.38
C LEU A 19 12.92 -4.39 -2.08
N ALA A 20 12.87 -3.99 -0.80
CA ALA A 20 12.99 -2.60 -0.38
C ALA A 20 14.37 -2.02 -0.69
N ALA A 21 15.44 -2.77 -0.42
CA ALA A 21 16.81 -2.36 -0.74
C ALA A 21 17.02 -2.16 -2.25
N TYR A 22 16.36 -2.97 -3.08
CA TYR A 22 16.44 -2.77 -4.53
C TYR A 22 15.77 -1.46 -4.97
N LEU A 23 14.62 -1.10 -4.37
CA LEU A 23 13.94 0.17 -4.65
C LEU A 23 14.75 1.40 -4.25
N THR A 24 15.57 1.33 -3.19
CA THR A 24 16.34 2.47 -2.67
C THR A 24 17.75 2.56 -3.24
N ASP A 25 18.37 1.43 -3.56
CA ASP A 25 19.78 1.34 -3.97
C ASP A 25 19.95 0.57 -5.28
N GLY A 26 19.53 -0.70 -5.33
CA GLY A 26 19.84 -1.61 -6.43
C GLY A 26 19.45 -1.09 -7.81
N TYR A 27 18.24 -0.56 -7.95
CA TYR A 27 17.79 0.04 -9.22
C TYR A 27 18.69 1.18 -9.68
N TRP A 28 19.10 2.05 -8.76
CA TRP A 28 19.97 3.18 -9.09
C TRP A 28 21.39 2.74 -9.41
N GLU A 29 21.91 1.74 -8.70
CA GLU A 29 23.24 1.17 -8.95
C GLU A 29 23.30 0.49 -10.33
N ASP A 30 22.27 -0.27 -10.70
CA ASP A 30 22.16 -0.91 -12.02
C ASP A 30 22.10 0.14 -13.15
N ASN A 31 21.55 1.32 -12.89
CA ASN A 31 21.55 2.47 -13.81
C ASN A 31 22.83 3.32 -13.74
N GLY A 32 23.83 2.91 -12.96
CA GLY A 32 25.07 3.68 -12.78
C GLY A 32 24.90 4.96 -11.95
N GLU A 33 23.86 5.01 -11.15
CA GLU A 33 23.46 6.11 -10.29
C GLU A 33 23.54 5.70 -8.81
N SER A 34 23.03 6.52 -7.88
CA SER A 34 23.06 6.22 -6.46
C SER A 34 21.73 6.56 -5.80
N ARG A 35 21.52 5.98 -4.61
CA ARG A 35 20.41 6.30 -3.68
C ARG A 35 20.17 7.82 -3.63
N ARG A 36 18.92 8.18 -3.55
CA ARG A 36 18.47 9.57 -3.54
C ARG A 36 17.29 9.79 -2.61
N ALA A 37 17.26 10.93 -1.96
CA ALA A 37 16.15 11.39 -1.14
C ALA A 37 16.21 12.90 -1.00
N PHE A 38 15.12 13.54 -0.64
CA PHE A 38 15.13 14.92 -0.16
C PHE A 38 15.82 15.00 1.21
N ASP A 39 16.41 16.17 1.53
CA ASP A 39 16.96 16.40 2.86
C ASP A 39 15.85 16.78 3.84
N THR A 40 15.40 15.83 4.64
CA THR A 40 14.39 16.04 5.67
C THR A 40 14.98 16.20 7.09
N ALA A 41 16.30 16.30 7.25
CA ALA A 41 16.94 16.38 8.56
C ALA A 41 16.56 17.64 9.37
N ALA A 42 16.26 18.76 8.71
CA ALA A 42 15.85 20.00 9.35
C ALA A 42 14.32 20.20 9.37
N SER A 43 13.62 19.64 8.42
CA SER A 43 12.17 19.72 8.27
C SER A 43 11.71 18.57 7.39
N ASN A 44 10.72 17.81 7.84
CA ASN A 44 10.08 16.75 7.05
C ASN A 44 9.04 17.26 6.04
N VAL A 45 8.95 18.58 5.84
CA VAL A 45 8.01 19.20 4.89
C VAL A 45 8.63 19.22 3.49
N ILE A 46 7.92 18.63 2.54
CA ILE A 46 8.19 18.65 1.10
C ILE A 46 7.15 19.55 0.43
N THR A 47 7.59 20.64 -0.18
CA THR A 47 6.65 21.55 -0.85
C THR A 47 6.30 21.08 -2.25
N VAL A 48 5.01 21.22 -2.64
CA VAL A 48 4.47 20.76 -3.91
C VAL A 48 3.69 21.87 -4.61
N ASP A 49 3.73 21.91 -5.93
CA ASP A 49 2.92 22.80 -6.76
C ASP A 49 1.98 21.95 -7.64
N LEU A 50 0.67 22.11 -7.46
CA LEU A 50 -0.38 21.39 -8.17
C LEU A 50 -1.15 22.29 -9.14
N ASP A 51 -0.74 23.57 -9.34
CA ASP A 51 -1.52 24.56 -10.08
C ASP A 51 -1.69 24.18 -11.56
N ALA A 52 -0.76 23.41 -12.13
CA ALA A 52 -0.80 22.97 -13.52
C ALA A 52 -1.71 21.74 -13.77
N LEU A 53 -2.19 21.07 -12.71
CA LEU A 53 -3.06 19.91 -12.84
C LEU A 53 -4.53 20.31 -13.09
N THR A 54 -5.28 19.45 -13.77
CA THR A 54 -6.75 19.44 -13.78
C THR A 54 -7.32 19.24 -12.37
N ALA A 55 -8.61 19.47 -12.18
CA ALA A 55 -9.24 19.29 -10.86
C ALA A 55 -9.16 17.83 -10.38
N ASP A 56 -9.39 16.87 -11.26
CA ASP A 56 -9.32 15.44 -10.95
C ASP A 56 -7.88 15.01 -10.69
N GLY A 57 -6.92 15.48 -11.51
CA GLY A 57 -5.50 15.23 -11.29
C GLY A 57 -5.01 15.74 -9.93
N ARG A 58 -5.44 16.95 -9.54
CA ARG A 58 -5.14 17.48 -8.19
C ARG A 58 -5.70 16.62 -7.07
N GLN A 59 -6.91 16.09 -7.23
CA GLN A 59 -7.52 15.24 -6.22
C GLN A 59 -6.74 13.92 -6.09
N LEU A 60 -6.39 13.27 -7.19
CA LEU A 60 -5.60 12.04 -7.17
C LEU A 60 -4.21 12.27 -6.59
N ALA A 61 -3.55 13.38 -6.96
CA ALA A 61 -2.25 13.75 -6.40
C ALA A 61 -2.31 13.95 -4.88
N ARG A 62 -3.35 14.64 -4.35
CA ARG A 62 -3.55 14.80 -2.91
C ARG A 62 -3.74 13.47 -2.19
N TRP A 63 -4.60 12.60 -2.69
CA TRP A 63 -4.81 11.28 -2.11
C TRP A 63 -3.51 10.43 -2.12
N ALA A 64 -2.76 10.49 -3.22
CA ALA A 64 -1.50 9.75 -3.32
C ALA A 64 -0.43 10.32 -2.38
N MET A 65 -0.36 11.63 -2.19
CA MET A 65 0.51 12.25 -1.19
C MET A 65 0.14 11.84 0.23
N GLU A 66 -1.15 11.91 0.61
CA GLU A 66 -1.62 11.44 1.91
C GLU A 66 -1.33 9.95 2.13
N ALA A 67 -1.38 9.12 1.06
CA ALA A 67 -1.02 7.71 1.15
C ALA A 67 0.46 7.51 1.51
N TRP A 68 1.38 8.34 1.00
CA TRP A 68 2.79 8.33 1.39
C TRP A 68 3.03 8.90 2.78
N GLU A 69 2.34 9.99 3.16
CA GLU A 69 2.40 10.57 4.51
C GLU A 69 1.94 9.58 5.58
N SER A 70 1.00 8.71 5.24
CA SER A 70 0.47 7.71 6.18
C SER A 70 1.49 6.66 6.60
N VAL A 71 2.57 6.48 5.83
CA VAL A 71 3.58 5.43 6.06
C VAL A 71 4.98 5.96 6.35
N ALA A 72 5.28 7.22 6.04
CA ALA A 72 6.61 7.82 6.19
C ALA A 72 6.56 9.14 6.96
N ASP A 73 7.66 9.52 7.62
CA ASP A 73 7.79 10.81 8.33
C ASP A 73 8.08 11.95 7.34
N ILE A 74 7.10 12.23 6.48
CA ILE A 74 7.07 13.35 5.54
C ILE A 74 5.71 14.05 5.60
N VAL A 75 5.69 15.33 5.23
CA VAL A 75 4.47 16.14 5.12
C VAL A 75 4.53 16.94 3.83
N PHE A 76 3.52 16.80 2.97
CA PHE A 76 3.42 17.62 1.78
C PHE A 76 2.73 18.95 2.07
N SER A 77 3.25 20.02 1.51
CA SER A 77 2.69 21.38 1.67
C SER A 77 2.54 22.05 0.31
N GLU A 78 1.30 22.38 -0.06
CA GLU A 78 1.03 23.04 -1.33
C GLU A 78 1.52 24.48 -1.32
N VAL A 79 2.22 24.86 -2.39
CA VAL A 79 2.70 26.22 -2.67
C VAL A 79 2.51 26.52 -4.15
N SER A 80 2.36 27.80 -4.54
CA SER A 80 2.18 28.19 -5.95
C SER A 80 3.50 28.58 -6.64
N THR A 81 4.62 28.58 -5.96
CA THR A 81 5.94 28.90 -6.54
C THR A 81 7.08 28.30 -5.71
N GLY A 82 8.12 27.84 -6.40
CA GLY A 82 9.34 27.35 -5.75
C GLY A 82 9.13 26.04 -4.99
N ALA A 83 8.23 25.19 -5.47
CA ALA A 83 7.99 23.87 -4.95
C ALA A 83 9.22 22.97 -5.11
N MET A 84 9.36 22.02 -4.19
CA MET A 84 10.34 20.94 -4.32
C MET A 84 9.89 19.90 -5.34
N ILE A 85 8.58 19.68 -5.46
CA ILE A 85 7.98 18.82 -6.51
C ILE A 85 6.96 19.64 -7.30
N GLU A 86 7.13 19.71 -8.62
CA GLU A 86 6.20 20.33 -9.54
C GLU A 86 5.36 19.25 -10.25
N PHE A 87 4.05 19.39 -10.25
CA PHE A 87 3.13 18.47 -10.93
C PHE A 87 2.60 19.11 -12.24
N ASP A 88 2.44 18.25 -13.26
CA ASP A 88 1.94 18.63 -14.57
C ASP A 88 1.09 17.46 -15.15
N ASP A 89 0.16 17.76 -16.07
CA ASP A 89 -0.67 16.78 -16.75
C ASP A 89 -0.79 17.02 -18.27
N ASN A 90 0.12 17.86 -18.82
CA ASN A 90 0.06 18.32 -20.21
C ASN A 90 1.00 17.58 -21.16
N ARG A 91 1.77 16.60 -20.70
CA ARG A 91 2.66 15.77 -21.51
C ARG A 91 2.16 14.33 -21.56
N SER A 92 2.27 13.71 -22.74
CA SER A 92 1.83 12.34 -22.93
C SER A 92 2.55 11.34 -22.01
N GLY A 93 1.79 10.43 -21.41
CA GLY A 93 2.28 9.39 -20.52
C GLY A 93 2.40 9.81 -19.07
N ALA A 94 2.89 8.89 -18.23
CA ALA A 94 3.19 9.14 -16.83
C ALA A 94 4.68 8.95 -16.59
N PHE A 95 5.30 9.89 -15.89
CA PHE A 95 6.72 9.81 -15.53
C PHE A 95 7.07 10.83 -14.44
N ALA A 96 8.09 10.49 -13.66
CA ALA A 96 8.72 11.42 -12.75
C ALA A 96 10.20 11.68 -13.14
N SER A 97 10.73 12.80 -12.72
CA SER A 97 12.15 13.09 -12.86
C SER A 97 12.69 13.84 -11.65
N THR A 98 13.94 13.58 -11.28
CA THR A 98 14.60 14.20 -10.14
C THR A 98 15.86 14.94 -10.57
N ARG A 99 16.15 16.07 -9.92
CA ARG A 99 17.44 16.76 -10.03
C ARG A 99 18.24 16.53 -8.75
N MET A 100 19.48 16.12 -8.93
CA MET A 100 20.36 15.71 -7.84
C MET A 100 21.48 16.72 -7.62
N SER A 101 21.85 16.92 -6.35
CA SER A 101 23.09 17.60 -5.97
C SER A 101 23.64 17.00 -4.67
N GLY A 102 24.89 16.55 -4.68
CA GLY A 102 25.54 15.99 -3.51
C GLY A 102 24.85 14.74 -2.93
N GLY A 103 24.24 13.89 -3.76
CA GLY A 103 23.54 12.68 -3.33
C GLY A 103 22.12 12.93 -2.79
N ARG A 104 21.58 14.16 -2.93
CA ARG A 104 20.25 14.53 -2.47
C ARG A 104 19.40 15.04 -3.62
N ILE A 105 18.10 14.79 -3.56
CA ILE A 105 17.13 15.40 -4.46
C ILE A 105 17.01 16.88 -4.10
N THR A 106 17.16 17.75 -5.09
CA THR A 106 16.98 19.21 -4.94
C THR A 106 15.65 19.69 -5.49
N SER A 107 15.12 19.00 -6.48
CA SER A 107 13.77 19.18 -7.01
C SER A 107 13.34 17.94 -7.79
N ALA A 108 12.04 17.75 -7.91
CA ALA A 108 11.44 16.72 -8.75
C ALA A 108 10.29 17.28 -9.59
N SER A 109 9.90 16.56 -10.63
CA SER A 109 8.65 16.80 -11.35
C SER A 109 7.91 15.50 -11.58
N VAL A 110 6.58 15.55 -11.50
CA VAL A 110 5.65 14.45 -11.75
C VAL A 110 4.70 14.87 -12.86
N ASN A 111 4.57 14.05 -13.90
CA ASN A 111 3.59 14.22 -14.96
C ASN A 111 2.72 12.97 -15.04
N VAL A 112 1.41 13.16 -15.00
CA VAL A 112 0.42 12.13 -15.36
C VAL A 112 -0.56 12.77 -16.33
N ASP A 113 -0.53 12.33 -17.58
CA ASP A 113 -1.33 12.89 -18.66
C ASP A 113 -2.81 12.99 -18.31
N ALA A 114 -3.44 14.14 -18.57
CA ALA A 114 -4.87 14.34 -18.33
C ALA A 114 -5.76 13.33 -19.09
N ASP A 115 -5.34 12.88 -20.27
CA ASP A 115 -6.06 11.86 -21.03
C ASP A 115 -6.04 10.49 -20.29
N TRP A 116 -5.03 10.23 -19.48
CA TRP A 116 -4.94 9.01 -18.66
C TRP A 116 -6.08 8.89 -17.64
N LEU A 117 -6.52 10.02 -17.07
CA LEU A 117 -7.64 10.02 -16.14
C LEU A 117 -8.96 9.66 -16.83
N GLN A 118 -9.10 10.00 -18.11
CA GLN A 118 -10.29 9.64 -18.91
C GLN A 118 -10.26 8.15 -19.28
N ASP A 119 -9.10 7.59 -19.59
CA ASP A 119 -8.93 6.21 -20.02
C ASP A 119 -8.96 5.23 -18.84
N TYR A 120 -8.42 5.60 -17.69
CA TYR A 120 -8.18 4.72 -16.54
C TYR A 120 -8.94 5.13 -15.26
N GLY A 121 -9.76 6.18 -15.34
CA GLY A 121 -10.62 6.63 -14.24
C GLY A 121 -9.91 7.48 -13.19
N SER A 122 -10.67 8.37 -12.55
CA SER A 122 -10.22 9.27 -11.47
C SER A 122 -10.74 8.83 -10.08
N GLN A 123 -11.00 7.54 -9.90
CA GLN A 123 -11.54 6.93 -8.67
C GLN A 123 -10.49 6.07 -7.98
N PHE A 124 -10.78 5.63 -6.74
CA PHE A 124 -9.90 4.73 -5.97
C PHE A 124 -9.60 3.38 -6.66
N GLY A 125 -10.50 2.82 -7.45
CA GLY A 125 -10.24 1.61 -8.24
C GLY A 125 -9.54 1.87 -9.57
N GLY A 126 -9.37 3.13 -9.95
CA GLY A 126 -8.78 3.54 -11.23
C GLY A 126 -7.26 3.38 -11.25
N TYR A 127 -6.72 2.93 -12.39
CA TYR A 127 -5.27 2.81 -12.57
C TYR A 127 -4.56 4.16 -12.51
N ALA A 128 -5.24 5.27 -12.82
CA ALA A 128 -4.66 6.61 -12.70
C ALA A 128 -4.27 6.95 -11.24
N PHE A 129 -5.06 6.52 -10.23
CA PHE A 129 -4.69 6.72 -8.83
C PHE A 129 -3.42 5.95 -8.45
N GLN A 130 -3.34 4.67 -8.82
CA GLN A 130 -2.14 3.86 -8.65
C GLN A 130 -0.93 4.51 -9.33
N THR A 131 -1.11 5.10 -10.52
CA THR A 131 -0.05 5.80 -11.25
C THR A 131 0.46 7.02 -10.48
N TYR A 132 -0.43 7.83 -9.87
CA TYR A 132 0.03 8.94 -9.01
C TYR A 132 0.85 8.45 -7.81
N ILE A 133 0.45 7.34 -7.17
CA ILE A 133 1.24 6.74 -6.08
C ILE A 133 2.63 6.33 -6.61
N HIS A 134 2.70 5.69 -7.78
CA HIS A 134 3.94 5.24 -8.43
C HIS A 134 4.86 6.42 -8.74
N GLU A 135 4.37 7.42 -9.46
CA GLU A 135 5.20 8.55 -9.89
C GLU A 135 5.68 9.43 -8.71
N ILE A 136 4.86 9.57 -7.66
CA ILE A 136 5.30 10.22 -6.43
C ILE A 136 6.38 9.38 -5.74
N GLY A 137 6.29 8.04 -5.78
CA GLY A 137 7.35 7.14 -5.31
C GLY A 137 8.70 7.44 -5.96
N HIS A 138 8.73 7.61 -7.28
CA HIS A 138 9.94 8.05 -8.01
C HIS A 138 10.40 9.45 -7.59
N ALA A 139 9.48 10.40 -7.47
CA ALA A 139 9.81 11.75 -7.03
C ALA A 139 10.41 11.78 -5.63
N LEU A 140 10.05 10.82 -4.77
CA LEU A 140 10.60 10.62 -3.43
C LEU A 140 11.92 9.83 -3.41
N GLY A 141 12.33 9.22 -4.53
CA GLY A 141 13.63 8.55 -4.66
C GLY A 141 13.58 7.05 -4.85
N LEU A 142 12.40 6.43 -4.95
CA LEU A 142 12.29 5.00 -5.23
C LEU A 142 12.56 4.70 -6.70
N GLY A 143 13.25 3.60 -6.99
CA GLY A 143 13.38 3.01 -8.31
C GLY A 143 12.26 2.03 -8.64
N HIS A 144 12.31 1.39 -9.81
CA HIS A 144 11.46 0.24 -10.12
C HIS A 144 11.89 -1.00 -9.34
N GLN A 145 11.02 -2.02 -9.30
CA GLN A 145 11.30 -3.28 -8.58
C GLN A 145 12.20 -4.24 -9.38
N GLY A 146 12.57 -3.89 -10.60
CA GLY A 146 13.49 -4.60 -11.49
C GLY A 146 14.17 -3.63 -12.44
N PHE A 147 15.16 -4.12 -13.20
CA PHE A 147 15.92 -3.31 -14.15
C PHE A 147 15.12 -3.10 -15.44
N TYR A 148 14.05 -2.35 -15.38
CA TYR A 148 13.20 -1.99 -16.50
C TYR A 148 12.74 -0.53 -16.42
N ASP A 149 12.49 0.07 -17.59
CA ASP A 149 11.93 1.40 -17.75
C ASP A 149 11.19 1.49 -19.09
N GLY A 150 9.94 1.92 -19.08
CA GLY A 150 9.08 2.09 -20.26
C GLY A 150 8.39 0.82 -20.76
N GLY A 151 8.77 -0.37 -20.32
CA GLY A 151 8.11 -1.64 -20.63
C GLY A 151 8.86 -2.84 -20.07
N ALA A 152 8.12 -3.91 -19.73
CA ALA A 152 8.70 -5.13 -19.19
C ALA A 152 7.81 -6.34 -19.48
N VAL A 153 8.40 -7.53 -19.52
CA VAL A 153 7.74 -8.83 -19.72
C VAL A 153 8.07 -9.73 -18.54
N TYR A 154 7.05 -10.16 -17.80
CA TYR A 154 7.24 -11.08 -16.68
C TYR A 154 7.80 -12.43 -17.20
N GLY A 155 8.82 -12.95 -16.54
CA GLY A 155 9.56 -14.13 -16.97
C GLY A 155 10.80 -13.81 -17.81
N GLU A 156 10.98 -12.57 -18.27
CA GLU A 156 12.14 -12.10 -19.02
C GLU A 156 12.88 -10.96 -18.31
N ASP A 157 12.14 -10.00 -17.79
CA ASP A 157 12.69 -8.75 -17.24
C ASP A 157 12.59 -8.65 -15.70
N ASN A 158 11.80 -9.53 -15.04
CA ASN A 158 11.71 -9.52 -13.59
C ASN A 158 12.99 -10.08 -12.94
N LEU A 159 13.55 -9.30 -12.02
CA LEU A 159 14.71 -9.70 -11.22
C LEU A 159 14.32 -10.69 -10.10
N PHE A 160 13.12 -10.54 -9.56
CA PHE A 160 12.59 -11.34 -8.47
C PHE A 160 11.33 -12.09 -8.92
N ILE A 161 11.13 -13.33 -8.43
CA ILE A 161 9.93 -14.12 -8.74
C ILE A 161 8.65 -13.41 -8.24
N ASN A 162 8.73 -12.75 -7.09
CA ASN A 162 7.61 -12.02 -6.48
C ASN A 162 7.56 -10.53 -6.83
N ASP A 163 8.27 -10.11 -7.88
CA ASP A 163 8.13 -8.77 -8.44
C ASP A 163 6.72 -8.59 -9.02
N SER A 164 5.86 -7.90 -8.28
CA SER A 164 4.50 -7.58 -8.71
C SER A 164 3.84 -6.53 -7.81
N TRP A 165 2.69 -6.07 -8.24
CA TRP A 165 1.83 -5.17 -7.46
C TRP A 165 1.43 -5.70 -6.08
N GLN A 166 1.57 -7.00 -5.83
CA GLN A 166 1.38 -7.54 -4.48
C GLN A 166 2.34 -6.95 -3.45
N VAL A 167 3.57 -6.74 -3.82
CA VAL A 167 4.62 -6.31 -2.90
C VAL A 167 5.10 -4.89 -3.14
N SER A 168 4.89 -4.34 -4.36
CA SER A 168 5.42 -3.04 -4.75
C SER A 168 4.55 -2.33 -5.79
N VAL A 169 4.13 -1.09 -5.50
CA VAL A 169 3.51 -0.21 -6.50
C VAL A 169 4.51 0.22 -7.58
N MET A 170 5.82 0.07 -7.32
CA MET A 170 6.89 0.37 -8.27
C MET A 170 7.15 -0.78 -9.26
N SER A 171 6.42 -1.88 -9.17
CA SER A 171 6.45 -2.98 -10.14
C SER A 171 5.62 -2.65 -11.38
N TYR A 172 6.08 -3.14 -12.54
CA TYR A 172 5.30 -3.10 -13.80
C TYR A 172 4.38 -4.31 -13.95
N PHE A 173 4.55 -5.34 -13.11
CA PHE A 173 3.82 -6.60 -13.22
C PHE A 173 2.61 -6.62 -12.29
N SER A 174 1.44 -6.81 -12.87
CA SER A 174 0.21 -7.02 -12.12
C SER A 174 0.19 -8.41 -11.46
N GLN A 175 -0.78 -8.63 -10.57
CA GLN A 175 -1.05 -9.94 -9.98
C GLN A 175 -1.42 -11.01 -11.02
N ARG A 176 -1.86 -10.62 -12.23
CA ARG A 176 -2.16 -11.56 -13.32
C ARG A 176 -0.92 -12.00 -14.08
N GLU A 177 0.06 -11.13 -14.19
CA GLU A 177 1.31 -11.43 -14.89
C GLU A 177 2.22 -12.25 -14.01
N ASN A 178 2.26 -11.96 -12.71
CA ASN A 178 2.98 -12.77 -11.74
C ASN A 178 2.22 -14.06 -11.42
N THR A 179 2.62 -15.16 -12.04
CA THR A 179 2.01 -16.48 -11.83
C THR A 179 2.58 -17.24 -10.64
N SER A 180 3.52 -16.66 -9.89
CA SER A 180 4.08 -17.27 -8.67
C SER A 180 3.16 -17.13 -7.45
N GLU A 181 2.21 -16.20 -7.52
CA GLU A 181 1.30 -15.87 -6.43
C GLU A 181 -0.16 -16.06 -6.88
N ASP A 182 -0.97 -16.68 -6.03
CA ASP A 182 -2.42 -16.76 -6.26
C ASP A 182 -3.08 -15.52 -5.65
N ALA A 183 -3.30 -14.51 -6.48
CA ALA A 183 -3.91 -13.25 -6.07
C ALA A 183 -4.89 -12.71 -7.09
N THR A 184 -5.92 -12.03 -6.59
CA THR A 184 -6.88 -11.33 -7.45
C THR A 184 -6.20 -10.13 -8.09
N TYR A 185 -6.42 -9.92 -9.40
CA TYR A 185 -6.06 -8.66 -10.05
C TYR A 185 -6.81 -7.50 -9.37
N ALA A 186 -6.05 -6.54 -8.88
CA ALA A 186 -6.58 -5.41 -8.14
C ALA A 186 -5.73 -4.16 -8.36
N SER A 187 -6.35 -3.00 -8.51
CA SER A 187 -5.63 -1.73 -8.51
C SER A 187 -5.16 -1.41 -7.09
N LEU A 188 -3.95 -0.87 -6.98
CA LEU A 188 -3.38 -0.49 -5.69
C LEU A 188 -3.92 0.88 -5.26
N VAL A 189 -4.34 0.96 -4.00
CA VAL A 189 -4.81 2.22 -3.40
C VAL A 189 -3.85 2.74 -2.31
N SER A 190 -2.71 2.08 -2.12
CA SER A 190 -1.66 2.47 -1.16
C SER A 190 -0.28 2.02 -1.64
N ALA A 191 0.77 2.50 -0.99
CA ALA A 191 2.08 1.85 -1.01
C ALA A 191 1.97 0.41 -0.49
N MET A 192 2.72 -0.53 -1.08
CA MET A 192 2.74 -1.93 -0.67
C MET A 192 3.97 -2.24 0.22
N GLY A 193 4.05 -3.45 0.75
CA GLY A 193 5.01 -3.81 1.79
C GLY A 193 6.46 -3.41 1.51
N ALA A 194 6.99 -3.67 0.31
CA ALA A 194 8.35 -3.29 -0.07
C ALA A 194 8.52 -1.77 -0.15
N ASN A 195 7.50 -1.06 -0.67
CA ASN A 195 7.52 0.41 -0.75
C ASN A 195 7.51 1.06 0.62
N ILE A 196 6.71 0.52 1.56
CA ILE A 196 6.62 1.03 2.93
C ILE A 196 7.98 0.93 3.61
N LEU A 197 8.66 -0.22 3.52
CA LEU A 197 10.00 -0.39 4.07
C LEU A 197 11.02 0.55 3.40
N ALA A 198 10.98 0.62 2.07
CA ALA A 198 11.89 1.46 1.29
C ALA A 198 11.74 2.95 1.64
N ILE A 199 10.50 3.46 1.69
CA ILE A 199 10.28 4.88 1.99
C ILE A 199 10.61 5.21 3.45
N GLN A 200 10.36 4.28 4.38
CA GLN A 200 10.74 4.42 5.78
C GLN A 200 12.26 4.43 5.98
N GLU A 201 13.00 3.71 5.15
CA GLU A 201 14.47 3.75 5.15
C GLU A 201 15.01 5.11 4.67
N LEU A 202 14.32 5.75 3.73
CA LEU A 202 14.71 7.07 3.21
C LEU A 202 14.34 8.23 4.15
N TYR A 203 13.17 8.16 4.81
CA TYR A 203 12.56 9.30 5.50
C TYR A 203 12.17 9.03 6.95
N GLY A 204 12.28 7.79 7.43
CA GLY A 204 11.73 7.36 8.72
C GLY A 204 10.26 6.93 8.62
N ALA A 205 9.79 6.16 9.59
CA ALA A 205 8.40 5.73 9.66
C ALA A 205 7.49 6.87 10.15
N ALA A 206 6.27 6.91 9.66
CA ALA A 206 5.24 7.80 10.18
C ALA A 206 5.07 7.58 11.69
N GLY A 207 5.01 8.66 12.45
CA GLY A 207 5.06 8.63 13.92
C GLY A 207 3.79 9.17 14.59
N ALA A 208 3.95 9.65 15.82
CA ALA A 208 2.87 10.08 16.70
C ALA A 208 1.96 11.21 16.16
N GLY A 209 2.30 11.84 15.06
CA GLY A 209 1.48 12.85 14.39
C GLY A 209 0.76 12.33 13.14
N SER A 210 0.97 11.07 12.78
CA SER A 210 0.37 10.48 11.57
C SER A 210 -1.12 10.19 11.73
N LEU A 211 -1.76 9.93 10.60
CA LEU A 211 -3.19 9.60 10.52
C LEU A 211 -3.58 8.40 11.40
N THR A 212 -2.65 7.45 11.59
CA THR A 212 -2.87 6.17 12.27
C THR A 212 -2.13 6.05 13.61
N ALA A 213 -1.85 7.16 14.29
CA ALA A 213 -1.07 7.19 15.54
C ALA A 213 -1.90 6.98 16.81
N GLY A 214 -3.22 6.91 16.71
CA GLY A 214 -4.15 6.70 17.83
C GLY A 214 -5.04 5.50 17.58
N ASP A 215 -5.99 5.26 18.47
CA ASP A 215 -6.96 4.18 18.32
C ASP A 215 -7.71 4.33 16.99
N THR A 216 -7.41 3.47 16.04
CA THR A 216 -7.90 3.54 14.67
C THR A 216 -8.87 2.41 14.37
N THR A 217 -9.97 2.73 13.70
CA THR A 217 -10.83 1.75 13.06
C THR A 217 -10.68 1.85 11.55
N TYR A 218 -10.29 0.75 10.93
CA TYR A 218 -10.21 0.55 9.49
C TYR A 218 -11.49 -0.15 9.00
N GLY A 219 -11.99 0.20 7.82
CA GLY A 219 -13.17 -0.43 7.23
C GLY A 219 -14.47 0.20 7.68
N SER A 220 -15.48 -0.61 8.03
CA SER A 220 -16.82 -0.13 8.39
C SER A 220 -16.80 0.66 9.70
N GLY A 221 -17.36 1.88 9.68
CA GLY A 221 -17.34 2.77 10.83
C GLY A 221 -15.96 3.31 11.17
N HIS A 222 -15.10 3.49 10.18
CA HIS A 222 -13.73 3.99 10.34
C HIS A 222 -13.65 5.31 11.11
N THR A 223 -12.50 5.55 11.75
CA THR A 223 -12.24 6.79 12.55
C THR A 223 -11.30 7.77 11.83
N LEU A 224 -11.03 7.54 10.55
CA LEU A 224 -10.02 8.23 9.74
C LEU A 224 -10.47 9.59 9.16
N GLY A 225 -11.68 10.06 9.51
CA GLY A 225 -12.21 11.35 9.07
C GLY A 225 -12.29 11.49 7.55
N ASP A 226 -11.96 12.69 7.06
CA ASP A 226 -11.98 13.04 5.63
C ASP A 226 -10.64 12.79 4.91
N SER A 227 -9.71 12.05 5.52
CA SER A 227 -8.49 11.62 4.86
C SER A 227 -8.77 10.74 3.64
N TRP A 228 -7.76 10.57 2.75
CA TRP A 228 -7.90 9.68 1.60
C TRP A 228 -8.37 8.27 2.00
N LEU A 229 -7.84 7.73 3.09
CA LEU A 229 -8.17 6.39 3.59
C LEU A 229 -9.59 6.34 4.18
N GLY A 230 -10.02 7.40 4.86
CA GLY A 230 -11.40 7.55 5.32
C GLY A 230 -12.40 7.65 4.17
N GLN A 231 -12.08 8.44 3.15
CA GLN A 231 -12.88 8.53 1.92
C GLN A 231 -12.94 7.19 1.19
N PHE A 232 -11.81 6.48 1.09
CA PHE A 232 -11.75 5.15 0.51
C PHE A 232 -12.66 4.15 1.25
N TYR A 233 -12.57 4.04 2.58
CA TYR A 233 -13.43 3.13 3.33
C TYR A 233 -14.90 3.54 3.31
N SER A 234 -15.21 4.83 3.31
CA SER A 234 -16.59 5.31 3.12
C SER A 234 -17.14 4.87 1.77
N ALA A 235 -16.37 5.05 0.70
CA ALA A 235 -16.74 4.65 -0.64
C ALA A 235 -16.90 3.12 -0.77
N LEU A 236 -15.96 2.35 -0.23
CA LEU A 236 -16.00 0.89 -0.19
C LEU A 236 -17.26 0.36 0.52
N ASN A 237 -17.72 1.02 1.57
CA ASN A 237 -18.93 0.67 2.32
C ASN A 237 -20.22 1.30 1.73
N GLY A 238 -20.14 1.93 0.57
CA GLY A 238 -21.29 2.55 -0.10
C GLY A 238 -21.85 3.78 0.62
N THR A 239 -21.04 4.46 1.44
CA THR A 239 -21.46 5.63 2.20
C THR A 239 -20.59 6.85 1.89
N GLY A 240 -21.20 8.01 1.70
CA GLY A 240 -20.59 9.33 1.77
C GLY A 240 -20.01 9.91 0.50
N TYR A 241 -19.24 9.19 -0.30
CA TYR A 241 -18.43 9.79 -1.38
C TYR A 241 -18.85 9.39 -2.81
N GLY A 242 -20.05 8.90 -2.97
CA GLY A 242 -20.72 8.75 -4.29
C GLY A 242 -19.88 8.02 -5.34
N GLU A 243 -19.41 8.74 -6.35
CA GLU A 243 -18.74 8.17 -7.53
C GLU A 243 -17.23 7.98 -7.34
N THR A 244 -16.69 8.04 -6.11
CA THR A 244 -15.24 7.91 -5.84
C THR A 244 -14.72 6.47 -5.91
N TYR A 245 -15.60 5.48 -6.03
CA TYR A 245 -15.25 4.07 -6.17
C TYR A 245 -16.28 3.36 -7.06
N ASP A 246 -15.80 2.60 -8.03
CA ASP A 246 -16.63 1.95 -9.05
C ASP A 246 -16.94 0.47 -8.77
N GLY A 247 -16.46 -0.07 -7.64
CA GLY A 247 -16.62 -1.48 -7.29
C GLY A 247 -15.53 -2.40 -7.85
N SER A 248 -14.51 -1.88 -8.50
CA SER A 248 -13.38 -2.67 -8.97
C SER A 248 -12.59 -3.27 -7.80
N SER A 249 -11.96 -4.44 -8.01
CA SER A 249 -11.09 -5.01 -6.99
C SER A 249 -9.90 -4.08 -6.71
N VAL A 250 -9.64 -3.84 -5.43
CA VAL A 250 -8.54 -3.02 -4.95
C VAL A 250 -7.69 -3.79 -3.96
N ALA A 251 -6.40 -3.45 -3.90
CA ALA A 251 -5.49 -3.97 -2.90
C ALA A 251 -4.80 -2.83 -2.16
N GLN A 252 -4.56 -3.04 -0.86
CA GLN A 252 -4.00 -2.04 0.03
C GLN A 252 -3.09 -2.66 1.09
N SER A 253 -2.24 -1.83 1.67
CA SER A 253 -1.52 -2.14 2.90
C SER A 253 -2.04 -1.26 4.04
N ILE A 254 -2.05 -1.80 5.24
CA ILE A 254 -2.24 -1.03 6.48
C ILE A 254 -0.88 -0.90 7.16
N PHE A 255 -0.43 0.34 7.36
CA PHE A 255 0.61 0.70 8.31
C PHE A 255 -0.05 1.49 9.44
N ASP A 256 0.10 0.98 10.66
CA ASP A 256 -0.42 1.61 11.86
C ASP A 256 0.74 2.04 12.76
N ALA A 257 0.70 3.30 13.20
CA ALA A 257 1.77 3.88 14.00
C ALA A 257 1.58 3.66 15.51
N GLY A 258 0.45 3.08 15.91
CA GLY A 258 0.15 2.66 17.28
C GLY A 258 -1.16 3.17 17.82
N GLY A 259 -1.70 2.44 18.74
CA GLY A 259 -3.01 2.65 19.35
C GLY A 259 -3.60 1.33 19.81
N TYR A 260 -4.91 1.27 19.95
CA TYR A 260 -5.71 0.05 19.98
C TYR A 260 -6.57 0.03 18.73
N ASP A 261 -6.23 -0.85 17.77
CA ASP A 261 -6.66 -0.73 16.42
C ASP A 261 -7.60 -1.85 16.00
N THR A 262 -8.58 -1.53 15.18
CA THR A 262 -9.64 -2.43 14.77
C THR A 262 -9.74 -2.52 13.26
N LEU A 263 -9.64 -3.72 12.70
CA LEU A 263 -10.04 -4.01 11.34
C LEU A 263 -11.51 -4.46 11.35
N ASN A 264 -12.41 -3.59 10.89
CA ASN A 264 -13.85 -3.84 10.88
C ASN A 264 -14.37 -4.10 9.46
N LEU A 265 -14.56 -5.37 9.13
CA LEU A 265 -15.10 -5.85 7.86
C LEU A 265 -16.51 -6.43 8.01
N SER A 266 -17.24 -6.03 9.04
CA SER A 266 -18.54 -6.59 9.41
C SER A 266 -19.67 -6.36 8.39
N THR A 267 -19.42 -5.55 7.37
CA THR A 267 -20.36 -5.33 6.24
C THR A 267 -20.06 -6.23 5.05
N ASP A 268 -18.96 -6.97 5.07
CA ASP A 268 -18.62 -7.92 4.02
C ASP A 268 -19.53 -9.17 4.09
N VAL A 269 -19.83 -9.73 2.92
CA VAL A 269 -20.70 -10.90 2.79
C VAL A 269 -19.98 -12.14 2.23
N TRP A 270 -18.70 -11.97 1.88
CA TRP A 270 -17.87 -13.04 1.34
C TRP A 270 -17.13 -13.78 2.47
N ASP A 271 -16.80 -15.05 2.22
CA ASP A 271 -15.90 -15.79 3.09
C ASP A 271 -14.53 -15.10 3.11
N GLN A 272 -14.06 -14.71 4.28
CA GLN A 272 -12.83 -13.96 4.47
C GLN A 272 -11.72 -14.83 5.06
N VAL A 273 -10.49 -14.45 4.78
CA VAL A 273 -9.33 -14.90 5.54
C VAL A 273 -8.62 -13.66 6.05
N ILE A 274 -8.75 -13.36 7.31
CA ILE A 274 -8.15 -12.21 7.98
C ILE A 274 -6.95 -12.70 8.79
N ASP A 275 -5.74 -12.27 8.47
CA ASP A 275 -4.53 -12.52 9.27
C ASP A 275 -3.96 -11.19 9.77
N LEU A 276 -4.00 -10.98 11.09
CA LEU A 276 -3.50 -9.77 11.74
C LEU A 276 -2.00 -9.77 12.01
N ALA A 277 -1.28 -10.82 11.60
CA ALA A 277 0.17 -10.84 11.78
C ALA A 277 0.85 -9.80 10.86
N PRO A 278 1.87 -9.09 11.35
CA PRO A 278 2.70 -8.27 10.46
C PRO A 278 3.25 -9.08 9.28
N GLU A 279 3.35 -8.46 8.11
CA GLU A 279 3.82 -9.06 6.86
C GLU A 279 2.93 -10.21 6.33
N SER A 280 1.67 -10.24 6.75
CA SER A 280 0.70 -11.20 6.23
C SER A 280 -0.29 -10.56 5.25
N PHE A 281 -0.84 -11.40 4.39
CA PHE A 281 -1.94 -11.04 3.50
C PHE A 281 -3.26 -11.61 3.97
N SER A 282 -4.31 -10.85 3.78
CA SER A 282 -5.70 -11.25 4.02
C SER A 282 -6.48 -11.28 2.71
N ASN A 283 -7.50 -12.17 2.65
CA ASN A 283 -8.49 -12.22 1.60
C ASN A 283 -9.74 -11.50 2.09
N VAL A 284 -10.03 -10.36 1.55
CA VAL A 284 -11.15 -9.52 2.01
C VAL A 284 -11.90 -8.91 0.85
N VAL A 285 -13.16 -8.61 1.06
CA VAL A 285 -14.05 -7.99 0.06
C VAL A 285 -14.08 -8.80 -1.25
N GLY A 286 -14.14 -10.12 -1.13
CA GLY A 286 -14.21 -11.04 -2.27
C GLY A 286 -12.92 -11.14 -3.12
N ALA A 287 -11.81 -10.61 -2.65
CA ALA A 287 -10.54 -10.63 -3.36
C ALA A 287 -9.44 -11.37 -2.56
N THR A 288 -8.64 -12.18 -3.26
CA THR A 288 -7.54 -12.95 -2.67
C THR A 288 -6.32 -12.07 -2.50
N ARG A 289 -5.72 -12.09 -1.30
CA ARG A 289 -4.51 -11.35 -0.92
C ARG A 289 -4.60 -9.85 -1.20
N SER A 290 -5.76 -9.27 -0.91
CA SER A 290 -6.08 -7.86 -1.21
C SER A 290 -5.75 -6.88 -0.08
N LEU A 291 -5.47 -7.38 1.12
CA LEU A 291 -5.06 -6.56 2.26
C LEU A 291 -3.75 -7.10 2.84
N PHE A 292 -2.77 -6.21 3.02
CA PHE A 292 -1.48 -6.51 3.62
C PHE A 292 -1.32 -5.76 4.95
N ILE A 293 -0.82 -6.43 5.98
CA ILE A 293 -0.44 -5.78 7.25
C ILE A 293 1.05 -5.48 7.21
N ALA A 294 1.42 -4.20 7.23
CA ALA A 294 2.81 -3.77 7.13
C ALA A 294 3.63 -4.17 8.37
N ARG A 295 4.95 -4.27 8.18
CA ARG A 295 5.91 -4.50 9.28
C ARG A 295 5.77 -3.41 10.34
N GLY A 296 5.76 -3.80 11.60
CA GLY A 296 5.65 -2.90 12.74
C GLY A 296 4.21 -2.54 13.14
N THR A 297 3.23 -2.87 12.31
CA THR A 297 1.80 -2.68 12.60
C THR A 297 1.31 -3.74 13.59
N VAL A 298 0.53 -3.32 14.56
CA VAL A 298 -0.20 -4.21 15.47
C VAL A 298 -1.67 -3.83 15.42
N ILE A 299 -2.53 -4.77 15.05
CA ILE A 299 -3.99 -4.62 15.08
C ILE A 299 -4.52 -5.54 16.17
N GLU A 300 -5.23 -4.99 17.15
CA GLU A 300 -5.71 -5.75 18.32
C GLU A 300 -7.09 -6.34 18.11
N ALA A 301 -7.89 -5.78 17.21
CA ALA A 301 -9.24 -6.29 17.01
C ALA A 301 -9.56 -6.52 15.53
N ALA A 302 -10.33 -7.59 15.27
CA ALA A 302 -10.92 -7.85 13.96
C ALA A 302 -12.39 -8.22 14.10
N ARG A 303 -13.20 -7.73 13.17
CA ARG A 303 -14.61 -8.09 12.99
C ARG A 303 -14.79 -8.58 11.56
N ALA A 304 -15.06 -9.84 11.42
CA ALA A 304 -15.39 -10.44 10.12
C ALA A 304 -16.85 -10.14 9.71
N GLY A 305 -17.30 -10.68 8.61
CA GLY A 305 -18.56 -10.39 7.99
C GLY A 305 -19.69 -11.38 8.29
N SER A 306 -20.36 -11.82 7.23
CA SER A 306 -21.44 -12.82 7.30
C SER A 306 -21.14 -14.08 6.49
N GLY A 307 -19.94 -14.25 6.00
CA GLY A 307 -19.44 -15.48 5.35
C GLY A 307 -18.92 -16.49 6.36
N ASP A 308 -18.48 -17.65 5.89
CA ASP A 308 -17.73 -18.62 6.72
C ASP A 308 -16.26 -18.14 6.79
N ASP A 309 -15.91 -17.42 7.86
CA ASP A 309 -14.68 -16.64 7.96
C ASP A 309 -13.54 -17.36 8.70
N THR A 310 -12.32 -17.07 8.34
CA THR A 310 -11.13 -17.44 9.10
C THR A 310 -10.44 -16.18 9.61
N VAL A 311 -10.32 -16.02 10.93
CA VAL A 311 -9.69 -14.87 11.56
C VAL A 311 -8.52 -15.32 12.42
N LEU A 312 -7.32 -14.91 12.05
CA LEU A 312 -6.07 -15.22 12.74
C LEU A 312 -5.56 -13.96 13.46
N GLY A 313 -5.41 -14.05 14.77
CA GLY A 313 -4.81 -13.00 15.59
C GLY A 313 -3.29 -12.92 15.41
N ASN A 314 -2.65 -12.14 16.25
CA ASN A 314 -1.21 -11.94 16.29
C ASN A 314 -0.62 -12.26 17.67
N ALA A 315 0.46 -11.60 18.07
CA ALA A 315 1.08 -11.83 19.40
C ALA A 315 0.51 -10.90 20.50
N ALA A 316 -0.34 -9.92 20.15
CA ALA A 316 -1.00 -9.04 21.09
C ALA A 316 -2.24 -9.72 21.72
N ALA A 317 -2.83 -9.07 22.71
CA ALA A 317 -4.14 -9.49 23.23
C ALA A 317 -5.23 -9.11 22.24
N ASN A 318 -5.79 -10.10 21.52
CA ASN A 318 -6.74 -9.85 20.44
C ASN A 318 -8.21 -9.93 20.87
N ALA A 319 -9.06 -9.15 20.20
CA ALA A 319 -10.51 -9.25 20.24
C ALA A 319 -11.04 -9.61 18.85
N LEU A 320 -11.38 -10.89 18.64
CA LEU A 320 -11.80 -11.42 17.35
C LEU A 320 -13.28 -11.75 17.35
N PHE A 321 -14.00 -11.34 16.30
CA PHE A 321 -15.44 -11.54 16.14
C PHE A 321 -15.71 -12.16 14.77
N GLY A 322 -16.34 -13.35 14.73
CA GLY A 322 -16.79 -14.01 13.50
C GLY A 322 -18.06 -13.33 12.94
N ASN A 323 -19.04 -13.10 13.76
CA ASN A 323 -20.39 -12.60 13.50
C ASN A 323 -21.32 -13.70 12.97
N ASP A 324 -21.84 -13.63 11.73
CA ASP A 324 -22.69 -14.67 11.14
C ASP A 324 -21.82 -15.59 10.27
N GLY A 325 -22.10 -16.90 10.26
CA GLY A 325 -21.34 -17.89 9.48
C GLY A 325 -20.78 -19.01 10.35
N ASN A 326 -20.10 -19.99 9.74
CA ASN A 326 -19.37 -21.02 10.48
C ASN A 326 -17.89 -20.67 10.53
N ASP A 327 -17.51 -19.96 11.57
CA ASP A 327 -16.25 -19.27 11.63
C ASP A 327 -15.10 -20.07 12.28
N THR A 328 -13.89 -19.79 11.86
CA THR A 328 -12.69 -20.30 12.52
C THR A 328 -11.87 -19.10 13.05
N LEU A 329 -11.80 -18.96 14.38
CA LEU A 329 -11.05 -17.92 15.05
C LEU A 329 -9.86 -18.50 15.81
N GLU A 330 -8.67 -17.95 15.62
CA GLU A 330 -7.46 -18.34 16.32
C GLU A 330 -6.75 -17.12 16.93
N GLY A 331 -6.67 -17.05 18.28
CA GLY A 331 -6.04 -15.94 19.01
C GLY A 331 -4.53 -15.91 18.93
N LYS A 332 -3.89 -17.10 18.73
CA LYS A 332 -2.43 -17.34 18.72
C LYS A 332 -1.78 -17.13 20.08
N ALA A 333 -1.31 -15.95 20.41
CA ALA A 333 -0.67 -15.68 21.70
C ALA A 333 -1.18 -14.35 22.24
N GLY A 334 -1.38 -14.28 23.56
CA GLY A 334 -1.97 -13.10 24.17
C GLY A 334 -3.00 -13.47 25.22
N ARG A 335 -3.79 -12.51 25.60
CA ARG A 335 -5.00 -12.75 26.39
C ARG A 335 -6.18 -12.39 25.50
N ASP A 336 -6.69 -13.40 24.81
CA ASP A 336 -7.58 -13.18 23.70
C ASP A 336 -9.06 -13.30 24.10
N ARG A 337 -9.89 -12.56 23.38
CA ARG A 337 -11.33 -12.68 23.42
C ARG A 337 -11.83 -13.06 22.03
N LEU A 338 -12.33 -14.28 21.90
CA LEU A 338 -12.90 -14.81 20.66
C LEU A 338 -14.41 -14.96 20.83
N VAL A 339 -15.14 -14.42 19.88
CA VAL A 339 -16.61 -14.49 19.82
C VAL A 339 -16.96 -15.04 18.44
N GLY A 340 -17.45 -16.29 18.37
CA GLY A 340 -17.86 -16.88 17.10
C GLY A 340 -19.04 -16.10 16.54
N GLY A 341 -20.18 -16.19 17.12
CA GLY A 341 -21.36 -15.47 16.70
C GLY A 341 -22.51 -16.41 16.41
N ALA A 342 -23.12 -16.30 15.23
CA ALA A 342 -24.21 -17.18 14.82
C ALA A 342 -23.70 -18.21 13.81
N GLY A 343 -23.79 -19.49 14.14
CA GLY A 343 -23.35 -20.61 13.32
C GLY A 343 -22.67 -21.70 14.12
N GLU A 344 -21.96 -22.60 13.44
CA GLU A 344 -21.15 -23.64 14.06
C GLU A 344 -19.66 -23.24 14.03
N ASP A 345 -19.19 -22.58 15.11
CA ASP A 345 -17.89 -21.94 15.13
C ASP A 345 -16.79 -22.83 15.72
N THR A 346 -15.56 -22.60 15.24
CA THR A 346 -14.35 -23.20 15.78
C THR A 346 -13.46 -22.12 16.41
N LEU A 347 -13.32 -22.14 17.74
CA LEU A 347 -12.55 -21.15 18.49
C LEU A 347 -11.31 -21.78 19.13
N ARG A 348 -10.13 -21.19 18.90
CA ARG A 348 -8.85 -21.58 19.48
C ARG A 348 -8.17 -20.35 20.09
N GLY A 349 -8.13 -20.27 21.44
CA GLY A 349 -7.49 -19.16 22.15
C GLY A 349 -5.97 -19.12 21.91
N GLY A 350 -5.30 -20.28 22.02
CA GLY A 350 -3.87 -20.37 21.86
C GLY A 350 -3.11 -20.28 23.18
N LYS A 351 -2.05 -19.44 23.24
CA LYS A 351 -1.28 -19.25 24.47
C LYS A 351 -1.80 -18.05 25.23
N GLY A 352 -2.32 -18.26 26.44
CA GLY A 352 -2.79 -17.17 27.28
C GLY A 352 -3.96 -17.54 28.17
N ASN A 353 -4.59 -16.52 28.76
CA ASN A 353 -5.82 -16.68 29.54
C ASN A 353 -6.99 -16.15 28.71
N ASP A 354 -7.52 -16.99 27.84
CA ASP A 354 -8.43 -16.60 26.79
C ASP A 354 -9.91 -16.72 27.22
N ARG A 355 -10.77 -15.99 26.52
CA ARG A 355 -12.22 -16.07 26.65
C ARG A 355 -12.82 -16.42 25.30
N LEU A 356 -13.55 -17.54 25.26
CA LEU A 356 -14.21 -18.05 24.06
C LEU A 356 -15.71 -18.09 24.30
N SER A 357 -16.53 -17.59 23.35
CA SER A 357 -17.98 -17.54 23.49
C SER A 357 -18.70 -17.59 22.14
#